data_bfa4acf84c5ccf96ddeaeb2deb007e68
#
_entry.id   bfa4acf84c5ccf96ddeaeb2deb007e68
#
_cell.length_a   1.000
_cell.length_b   1.000
_cell.length_c   1.000
_cell.angle_alpha   90.00
_cell.angle_beta   90.00
_cell.angle_gamma   90.00
#
_symmetry.space_group_name_H-M   'P 1'
#
loop_
_entity.id
_entity.type
_entity.pdbx_description
1 polymer ?
#
loop_
_entity_poly.entity_id
_entity_poly.type
_entity_poly.pdbx_seq_one_letter_code
_entity_poly.pdbx_strand_id
1 'polypeptide(L)'
;MSEFPDEAAAWIETLGLEPLEHEGGLFRRVHLDEHSSAIYYLLADPDFSALHALSSVEVYHWYAGAPLELLLLHPDGRSEIRVLGLDHRAGQLPQAVVPAGVMQGSSSQGDW
;
A
#
# COMPACT_ATOMS: atom_id res chain seq x y z
N MET A 1 -24.29 -7.43 -6.69
CA MET A 1 -23.37 -6.33 -7.04
C MET A 1 -22.24 -6.27 -6.03
N SER A 2 -21.01 -6.19 -6.49
CA SER A 2 -19.86 -6.07 -5.58
C SER A 2 -19.77 -4.66 -5.02
N GLU A 3 -19.31 -4.52 -3.77
CA GLU A 3 -19.00 -3.23 -3.17
C GLU A 3 -17.68 -2.64 -3.70
N PHE A 4 -16.93 -3.41 -4.49
CA PHE A 4 -15.66 -2.98 -5.09
C PHE A 4 -15.81 -2.77 -6.59
N PRO A 5 -14.98 -1.90 -7.21
CA PRO A 5 -14.90 -1.85 -8.67
C PRO A 5 -14.61 -3.25 -9.24
N ASP A 6 -15.13 -3.52 -10.43
CA ASP A 6 -15.08 -4.86 -11.02
C ASP A 6 -13.68 -5.45 -11.09
N GLU A 7 -12.70 -4.64 -11.50
CA GLU A 7 -11.31 -5.13 -11.61
C GLU A 7 -10.69 -5.37 -10.25
N ALA A 8 -10.97 -4.52 -9.28
CA ALA A 8 -10.52 -4.74 -7.90
C ALA A 8 -11.13 -6.03 -7.34
N ALA A 9 -12.42 -6.25 -7.56
CA ALA A 9 -13.12 -7.48 -7.14
C ALA A 9 -12.46 -8.72 -7.76
N ALA A 10 -12.08 -8.65 -9.04
CA ALA A 10 -11.38 -9.74 -9.71
C ALA A 10 -10.04 -10.07 -9.06
N TRP A 11 -9.27 -9.05 -8.70
CA TRP A 11 -8.00 -9.25 -7.98
C TRP A 11 -8.20 -9.82 -6.59
N ILE A 12 -9.22 -9.35 -5.86
CA ILE A 12 -9.54 -9.87 -4.53
C ILE A 12 -9.82 -11.37 -4.61
N GLU A 13 -10.62 -11.79 -5.59
CA GLU A 13 -10.92 -13.20 -5.80
C GLU A 13 -9.69 -13.99 -6.24
N THR A 14 -8.98 -13.50 -7.24
CA THR A 14 -7.82 -14.19 -7.81
C THR A 14 -6.72 -14.41 -6.78
N LEU A 15 -6.45 -13.42 -5.94
CA LEU A 15 -5.37 -13.48 -4.96
C LEU A 15 -5.84 -13.98 -3.59
N GLY A 16 -7.14 -14.12 -3.37
CA GLY A 16 -7.68 -14.55 -2.09
C GLY A 16 -7.44 -13.52 -0.98
N LEU A 17 -7.65 -12.23 -1.30
CA LEU A 17 -7.41 -11.16 -0.34
C LEU A 17 -8.47 -11.12 0.74
N GLU A 18 -8.06 -10.80 1.97
CA GLU A 18 -8.94 -10.67 3.12
C GLU A 18 -8.59 -9.42 3.94
N PRO A 19 -9.53 -8.91 4.76
CA PRO A 19 -9.28 -7.69 5.52
C PRO A 19 -8.07 -7.79 6.43
N LEU A 20 -7.25 -6.72 6.43
CA LEU A 20 -6.17 -6.54 7.38
C LEU A 20 -6.67 -5.70 8.55
N GLU A 21 -6.93 -6.36 9.69
CA GLU A 21 -7.46 -5.70 10.87
C GLU A 21 -6.51 -4.64 11.41
N HIS A 22 -7.07 -3.58 11.98
CA HIS A 22 -6.37 -2.45 12.60
C HIS A 22 -5.62 -1.53 11.65
N GLU A 23 -5.12 -2.04 10.53
CA GLU A 23 -4.35 -1.25 9.57
C GLU A 23 -5.22 -0.73 8.43
N GLY A 24 -6.17 -1.52 7.98
CA GLY A 24 -7.01 -1.23 6.83
C GLY A 24 -6.52 -1.96 5.58
N GLY A 25 -7.39 -1.98 4.54
CA GLY A 25 -7.09 -2.66 3.29
C GLY A 25 -7.31 -4.16 3.32
N LEU A 26 -7.02 -4.79 2.20
CA LEU A 26 -7.13 -6.23 1.99
C LEU A 26 -5.76 -6.80 1.64
N PHE A 27 -5.43 -7.96 2.17
CA PHE A 27 -4.09 -8.51 1.99
C PHE A 27 -4.08 -10.03 1.86
N ARG A 28 -2.99 -10.55 1.32
CA ARG A 28 -2.61 -11.96 1.44
C ARG A 28 -1.11 -12.07 1.55
N ARG A 29 -0.63 -12.75 2.59
CA ARG A 29 0.80 -13.05 2.72
C ARG A 29 1.16 -14.21 1.81
N VAL A 30 2.17 -14.00 0.97
CA VAL A 30 2.65 -15.00 0.02
C VAL A 30 4.02 -15.55 0.38
N HIS A 31 4.74 -14.87 1.27
CA HIS A 31 6.05 -15.32 1.74
C HIS A 31 6.31 -14.84 3.16
N LEU A 32 6.87 -15.72 3.98
CA LEU A 32 7.35 -15.38 5.32
C LEU A 32 8.45 -16.34 5.72
N ASP A 33 9.62 -15.79 6.05
CA ASP A 33 10.71 -16.53 6.69
C ASP A 33 11.37 -15.63 7.74
N GLU A 34 12.51 -16.05 8.29
CA GLU A 34 13.21 -15.30 9.33
C GLU A 34 13.83 -13.99 8.84
N HIS A 35 13.95 -13.81 7.51
CA HIS A 35 14.61 -12.64 6.92
C HIS A 35 13.67 -11.71 6.17
N SER A 36 12.54 -12.21 5.67
CA SER A 36 11.67 -11.40 4.82
C SER A 36 10.20 -11.85 4.89
N SER A 37 9.33 -10.95 4.48
CA SER A 37 7.91 -11.18 4.32
C SER A 37 7.42 -10.43 3.08
N ALA A 38 6.50 -11.03 2.35
CA ALA A 38 5.87 -10.37 1.20
C ALA A 38 4.36 -10.59 1.24
N ILE A 39 3.63 -9.51 0.98
CA ILE A 39 2.16 -9.56 0.89
C ILE A 39 1.72 -8.91 -0.42
N TYR A 40 0.58 -9.35 -0.92
CA TYR A 40 -0.24 -8.53 -1.79
C TYR A 40 -1.12 -7.64 -0.92
N TYR A 41 -1.37 -6.42 -1.36
CA TYR A 41 -2.16 -5.45 -0.61
C TYR A 41 -3.02 -4.64 -1.57
N LEU A 42 -4.29 -4.45 -1.22
CA LEU A 42 -5.23 -3.70 -2.04
C LEU A 42 -5.99 -2.71 -1.17
N LEU A 43 -6.03 -1.48 -1.61
CA LEU A 43 -6.81 -0.42 -0.99
C LEU A 43 -7.91 0.02 -1.97
N ALA A 44 -9.14 0.05 -1.50
CA ALA A 44 -10.28 0.55 -2.26
C ALA A 44 -10.96 1.67 -1.46
N ASP A 45 -11.19 2.80 -2.11
CA ASP A 45 -11.86 3.94 -1.49
C ASP A 45 -13.21 3.50 -0.87
N PRO A 46 -13.55 3.92 0.33
CA PRO A 46 -12.93 4.91 1.21
C PRO A 46 -11.89 4.36 2.20
N ASP A 47 -11.51 3.10 2.08
CA ASP A 47 -10.53 2.50 2.99
C ASP A 47 -9.11 3.05 2.72
N PHE A 48 -8.25 2.94 3.71
CA PHE A 48 -6.88 3.44 3.64
C PHE A 48 -6.02 2.64 4.63
N SER A 49 -4.70 2.70 4.41
CA SER A 49 -3.75 2.13 5.37
C SER A 49 -3.48 3.17 6.46
N ALA A 50 -3.83 2.84 7.69
CA ALA A 50 -3.65 3.72 8.84
C ALA A 50 -2.16 3.94 9.13
N LEU A 51 -1.84 5.10 9.72
CA LEU A 51 -0.46 5.41 10.11
C LEU A 51 0.09 4.35 11.05
N HIS A 52 1.24 3.79 10.68
CA HIS A 52 1.94 2.79 11.48
C HIS A 52 3.42 2.82 11.14
N ALA A 53 4.24 2.24 12.01
CA ALA A 53 5.67 2.10 11.78
C ALA A 53 6.08 0.65 11.95
N LEU A 54 7.05 0.21 11.14
CA LEU A 54 7.62 -1.12 11.24
C LEU A 54 9.04 -1.05 11.78
N SER A 55 9.46 -2.13 12.44
CA SER A 55 10.83 -2.25 12.96
C SER A 55 11.84 -2.64 11.88
N SER A 56 11.38 -2.92 10.67
CA SER A 56 12.22 -3.28 9.52
C SER A 56 11.85 -2.41 8.32
N VAL A 57 12.73 -2.42 7.33
CA VAL A 57 12.49 -1.73 6.05
C VAL A 57 11.32 -2.38 5.34
N GLU A 58 10.46 -1.55 4.75
CA GLU A 58 9.38 -2.01 3.89
C GLU A 58 9.57 -1.45 2.48
N VAL A 59 9.35 -2.29 1.47
CA VAL A 59 9.42 -1.89 0.07
C VAL A 59 8.04 -2.03 -0.55
N TYR A 60 7.53 -0.94 -1.07
CA TYR A 60 6.28 -0.93 -1.83
C TYR A 60 6.57 -1.19 -3.30
N HIS A 61 5.71 -2.00 -3.93
CA HIS A 61 5.70 -2.25 -5.37
C HIS A 61 4.29 -1.95 -5.89
N TRP A 62 4.14 -0.92 -6.69
CA TRP A 62 2.85 -0.57 -7.28
C TRP A 62 2.59 -1.43 -8.52
N TYR A 63 1.38 -2.04 -8.60
CA TYR A 63 1.03 -2.95 -9.70
C TYR A 63 -0.12 -2.46 -10.55
N ALA A 64 -1.18 -1.94 -9.97
CA ALA A 64 -2.40 -1.65 -10.71
C ALA A 64 -3.31 -0.68 -9.94
N GLY A 65 -4.32 -0.18 -10.63
CA GLY A 65 -5.28 0.76 -10.07
C GLY A 65 -4.86 2.21 -10.28
N ALA A 66 -5.42 3.10 -9.47
CA ALA A 66 -5.02 4.50 -9.45
C ALA A 66 -3.66 4.66 -8.75
N PRO A 67 -2.98 5.81 -8.92
CA PRO A 67 -1.78 6.08 -8.15
C PRO A 67 -2.03 5.99 -6.65
N LEU A 68 -1.03 5.51 -5.92
CA LEU A 68 -1.08 5.40 -4.46
C LEU A 68 -0.35 6.57 -3.83
N GLU A 69 -1.03 7.28 -2.93
CA GLU A 69 -0.41 8.34 -2.14
C GLU A 69 0.12 7.75 -0.85
N LEU A 70 1.43 7.92 -0.62
CA LEU A 70 2.14 7.40 0.54
C LEU A 70 2.65 8.56 1.39
N LEU A 71 2.13 8.68 2.61
CA LEU A 71 2.59 9.68 3.57
C LEU A 71 3.65 9.06 4.47
N LEU A 72 4.78 9.74 4.60
CA LEU A 72 5.88 9.34 5.49
C LEU A 72 6.11 10.43 6.53
N LEU A 73 6.13 10.04 7.80
CA LEU A 73 6.44 10.91 8.92
C LEU A 73 7.74 10.42 9.57
N HIS A 74 8.81 11.21 9.40
CA HIS A 74 10.13 10.84 9.89
C HIS A 74 10.31 11.19 11.37
N PRO A 75 11.16 10.46 12.09
CA PRO A 75 11.42 10.75 13.52
C PRO A 75 11.96 12.14 13.79
N ASP A 76 12.64 12.76 12.81
CA ASP A 76 13.20 14.12 12.95
C ASP A 76 12.15 15.24 12.74
N GLY A 77 10.89 14.87 12.53
CA GLY A 77 9.79 15.82 12.32
C GLY A 77 9.51 16.17 10.85
N ARG A 78 10.34 15.69 9.92
CA ARG A 78 10.06 15.88 8.49
C ARG A 78 8.89 15.03 8.06
N SER A 79 8.11 15.54 7.13
CA SER A 79 7.09 14.75 6.45
C SER A 79 7.30 14.84 4.95
N GLU A 80 6.91 13.78 4.25
CA GLU A 80 6.92 13.77 2.79
C GLU A 80 5.77 12.94 2.26
N ILE A 81 5.35 13.27 1.04
CA ILE A 81 4.36 12.50 0.30
C ILE A 81 5.02 11.98 -0.95
N ARG A 82 4.90 10.67 -1.19
CA ARG A 82 5.32 10.03 -2.42
C ARG A 82 4.11 9.49 -3.13
N VAL A 83 4.09 9.57 -4.45
CA VAL A 83 3.02 9.01 -5.24
C VAL A 83 3.57 7.85 -6.06
N LEU A 84 3.00 6.67 -5.86
CA LEU A 84 3.40 5.46 -6.57
C LEU A 84 2.50 5.25 -7.78
N GLY A 85 3.12 4.95 -8.90
CA GLY A 85 2.43 4.74 -10.16
C GLY A 85 3.41 4.70 -11.30
N LEU A 86 2.93 4.79 -12.53
CA LEU A 86 3.77 4.69 -13.72
C LEU A 86 3.95 6.02 -14.47
N ASP A 87 3.30 7.09 -14.04
CA ASP A 87 3.45 8.39 -14.70
C ASP A 87 4.71 9.09 -14.17
N HIS A 88 5.87 8.69 -14.70
CA HIS A 88 7.14 9.24 -14.26
C HIS A 88 7.31 10.73 -14.56
N ARG A 89 6.59 11.25 -15.55
CA ARG A 89 6.63 12.69 -15.87
C ARG A 89 5.92 13.52 -14.83
N ALA A 90 4.94 12.93 -14.11
CA ALA A 90 4.29 13.55 -12.98
C ALA A 90 5.00 13.29 -11.66
N GLY A 91 6.18 12.67 -11.68
CA GLY A 91 6.95 12.37 -10.48
C GLY A 91 6.57 11.05 -9.81
N GLN A 92 5.73 10.23 -10.45
CA GLN A 92 5.38 8.93 -9.91
C GLN A 92 6.46 7.91 -10.17
N LEU A 93 6.66 7.00 -9.21
CA LEU A 93 7.57 5.86 -9.34
C LEU A 93 6.86 4.59 -8.88
N PRO A 94 7.18 3.43 -9.48
CA PRO A 94 6.50 2.18 -9.10
C PRO A 94 6.97 1.58 -7.78
N GLN A 95 8.11 1.98 -7.24
CA GLN A 95 8.63 1.47 -5.98
C GLN A 95 8.93 2.59 -5.01
N ALA A 96 8.78 2.29 -3.72
CA ALA A 96 9.22 3.17 -2.64
C ALA A 96 9.77 2.34 -1.49
N VAL A 97 10.85 2.83 -0.89
CA VAL A 97 11.44 2.23 0.30
C VAL A 97 11.08 3.07 1.52
N VAL A 98 10.49 2.42 2.51
CA VAL A 98 10.18 3.04 3.81
C VAL A 98 11.20 2.53 4.82
N PRO A 99 12.08 3.40 5.33
CA PRO A 99 13.05 2.99 6.34
C PRO A 99 12.38 2.50 7.62
N ALA A 100 13.08 1.64 8.36
CA ALA A 100 12.60 1.19 9.66
C ALA A 100 12.34 2.40 10.59
N GLY A 101 11.27 2.35 11.35
CA GLY A 101 10.92 3.40 12.32
C GLY A 101 10.23 4.62 11.74
N VAL A 102 10.07 4.72 10.42
CA VAL A 102 9.32 5.81 9.79
C VAL A 102 7.83 5.47 9.80
N MET A 103 6.99 6.40 10.27
CA MET A 103 5.55 6.21 10.21
C MET A 103 5.05 6.37 8.78
N GLN A 104 4.18 5.46 8.36
CA GLN A 104 3.65 5.42 7.01
C GLN A 104 2.14 5.25 7.02
N GLY A 105 1.48 5.88 6.07
CA GLY A 105 0.07 5.70 5.80
C GLY A 105 -0.18 5.91 4.32
N SER A 106 -1.21 5.29 3.78
CA SER A 106 -1.43 5.36 2.34
C SER A 106 -2.91 5.27 1.96
N SER A 107 -3.22 5.82 0.79
CA SER A 107 -4.55 5.76 0.21
C SER A 107 -4.46 5.80 -1.31
N SER A 108 -5.43 5.21 -1.98
CA SER A 108 -5.56 5.33 -3.43
C SER A 108 -6.05 6.72 -3.82
N GLN A 109 -5.52 7.28 -4.90
CA GLN A 109 -6.00 8.54 -5.45
C GLN A 109 -7.26 8.37 -6.30
N GLY A 110 -7.75 7.14 -6.48
CA GLY A 110 -8.97 6.84 -7.23
C GLY A 110 -9.83 5.84 -6.47
N ASP A 111 -10.55 5.00 -7.21
CA ASP A 111 -11.46 4.03 -6.60
C ASP A 111 -10.71 2.88 -5.92
N TRP A 112 -9.56 2.56 -6.40
CA TRP A 112 -8.74 1.51 -5.82
C TRP A 112 -7.31 1.60 -6.33
#